data_cc75ae1a6584a65e13c924f81260b38c
#
_entry.id   cc75ae1a6584a65e13c924f81260b38c
#
_cell.length_a   1.000
_cell.length_b   1.000
_cell.length_c   1.000
_cell.angle_alpha   90.00
_cell.angle_beta   90.00
_cell.angle_gamma   90.00
#
_symmetry.space_group_name_H-M   'P 1'
#
loop_
_entity.id
_entity.type
_entity.pdbx_description
1 polymer ?
#
loop_
_entity_poly.entity_id
_entity_poly.type
_entity_poly.pdbx_seq_one_letter_code
_entity_poly.pdbx_strand_id
1 'polypeptide(L)'
;MKRLLAAAVAAFIFASALQAQGLDFAQARSDHYAVWAEAGQARADELAKVLEGLFTLFEEDMRFDPGSLKSRLTVRVFRDKPGFDAYMTRVVGETRPDFVYLHYPTLERSELLVFEKEEPDFSASLSHQAYVQYLKAFIPNPPLWIREGFAVYYERAAWDKSAGAVVFKENTAWLETLKALRNSCKLLGIETLLTATPERAESARDVFYPQSWAFVSFLLSGQEPRYARFLWDSLAALRPAASLAENQGAVAALFRRWHDLKAAQEDFLAWMDSRKTFAELVEDGVRLYGEKKLDDSEAAFAEALSKNEGNYIPYYYLGLISYGRNDFDMAEYYYKTALQLGCDPAATNFALGLNAYAVNRLEDAKGYLTKAKTEAPDRYATRVDEILGRIGTP
;
A
#
# COMPACT_ATOMS: atom_id res chain seq x y z
N MET A 1 -35.91 8.13 26.85
CA MET A 1 -35.45 7.28 27.99
C MET A 1 -35.41 5.80 27.68
N LYS A 2 -36.49 5.14 27.16
CA LYS A 2 -36.49 3.68 26.90
C LYS A 2 -35.48 3.20 25.82
N ARG A 3 -35.13 4.04 24.83
CA ARG A 3 -34.17 3.66 23.76
C ARG A 3 -32.69 3.77 24.22
N LEU A 4 -32.40 4.70 25.14
CA LEU A 4 -31.06 4.82 25.77
C LEU A 4 -30.77 3.67 26.74
N LEU A 5 -31.78 3.16 27.44
CA LEU A 5 -31.64 1.98 28.29
C LEU A 5 -31.41 0.69 27.48
N ALA A 6 -32.05 0.54 26.32
CA ALA A 6 -31.86 -0.65 25.48
C ALA A 6 -30.46 -0.72 24.87
N ALA A 7 -29.89 0.41 24.44
CA ALA A 7 -28.52 0.48 23.92
C ALA A 7 -27.46 0.23 25.02
N ALA A 8 -27.70 0.77 26.24
CA ALA A 8 -26.84 0.54 27.40
C ALA A 8 -26.91 -0.94 27.88
N VAL A 9 -28.08 -1.57 27.84
CA VAL A 9 -28.26 -2.97 28.21
C VAL A 9 -27.62 -3.90 27.17
N ALA A 10 -27.70 -3.61 25.86
CA ALA A 10 -27.04 -4.39 24.82
C ALA A 10 -25.50 -4.29 24.93
N ALA A 11 -24.96 -3.10 25.20
CA ALA A 11 -23.53 -2.90 25.44
C ALA A 11 -23.05 -3.61 26.73
N PHE A 12 -23.90 -3.65 27.78
CA PHE A 12 -23.60 -4.34 29.05
C PHE A 12 -23.67 -5.88 28.89
N ILE A 13 -24.58 -6.42 28.10
CA ILE A 13 -24.66 -7.86 27.84
C ILE A 13 -23.47 -8.33 27.00
N PHE A 14 -22.97 -7.53 26.05
CA PHE A 14 -21.78 -7.85 25.27
C PHE A 14 -20.50 -7.74 26.14
N ALA A 15 -20.39 -6.71 26.98
CA ALA A 15 -19.26 -6.56 27.92
C ALA A 15 -19.23 -7.69 28.94
N SER A 16 -20.39 -8.10 29.48
CA SER A 16 -20.49 -9.20 30.46
C SER A 16 -20.25 -10.58 29.85
N ALA A 17 -20.58 -10.80 28.59
CA ALA A 17 -20.27 -12.04 27.87
C ALA A 17 -18.76 -12.19 27.57
N LEU A 18 -18.02 -11.09 27.43
CA LEU A 18 -16.56 -11.06 27.26
C LEU A 18 -15.79 -11.22 28.57
N GLN A 19 -16.26 -10.60 29.66
CA GLN A 19 -15.69 -10.83 31.00
C GLN A 19 -15.84 -12.26 31.50
N ALA A 20 -16.86 -13.00 31.07
CA ALA A 20 -17.06 -14.42 31.42
C ALA A 20 -16.03 -15.36 30.75
N GLN A 21 -15.11 -14.85 29.88
CA GLN A 21 -14.15 -15.66 29.12
C GLN A 21 -12.68 -15.30 29.36
N GLY A 22 -12.37 -14.44 30.34
CA GLY A 22 -10.99 -14.10 30.68
C GLY A 22 -10.23 -13.29 29.61
N LEU A 23 -10.91 -12.76 28.59
CA LEU A 23 -10.33 -11.84 27.61
C LEU A 23 -10.51 -10.41 28.12
N ASP A 24 -9.41 -9.78 28.53
CA ASP A 24 -9.39 -8.40 29.03
C ASP A 24 -9.05 -7.47 27.87
N PHE A 25 -10.06 -6.81 27.30
CA PHE A 25 -9.88 -5.82 26.26
C PHE A 25 -9.92 -4.41 26.83
N ALA A 26 -8.84 -3.66 26.66
CA ALA A 26 -8.86 -2.21 26.87
C ALA A 26 -9.66 -1.54 25.74
N GLN A 27 -10.34 -0.44 26.07
CA GLN A 27 -11.20 0.26 25.14
C GLN A 27 -10.73 1.71 24.94
N ALA A 28 -10.57 2.11 23.66
CA ALA A 28 -10.44 3.50 23.25
C ALA A 28 -11.64 3.92 22.38
N ARG A 29 -11.95 5.22 22.40
CA ARG A 29 -12.99 5.82 21.57
C ARG A 29 -12.48 7.09 20.95
N SER A 30 -12.75 7.24 19.66
CA SER A 30 -12.55 8.47 18.90
C SER A 30 -13.89 8.96 18.33
N ASP A 31 -13.89 9.91 17.43
CA ASP A 31 -15.14 10.46 16.89
C ASP A 31 -15.91 9.38 16.10
N HIS A 32 -15.22 8.60 15.28
CA HIS A 32 -15.85 7.61 14.40
C HIS A 32 -15.62 6.15 14.82
N TYR A 33 -14.66 5.86 15.73
CA TYR A 33 -14.30 4.49 16.10
C TYR A 33 -14.49 4.16 17.58
N ALA A 34 -14.77 2.88 17.84
CA ALA A 34 -14.65 2.22 19.14
C ALA A 34 -13.69 1.03 18.97
N VAL A 35 -12.49 1.12 19.57
CA VAL A 35 -11.42 0.15 19.45
C VAL A 35 -11.30 -0.64 20.73
N TRP A 36 -11.25 -1.98 20.61
CA TRP A 36 -11.08 -2.92 21.72
C TRP A 36 -9.78 -3.72 21.48
N ALA A 37 -8.76 -3.57 22.33
CA ALA A 37 -7.46 -4.19 22.15
C ALA A 37 -7.05 -5.08 23.34
N GLU A 38 -6.68 -6.35 23.09
CA GLU A 38 -6.11 -7.26 24.09
C GLU A 38 -4.72 -6.81 24.56
N ALA A 39 -3.97 -6.08 23.73
CA ALA A 39 -2.63 -5.60 24.04
C ALA A 39 -2.62 -4.42 25.05
N GLY A 40 -3.79 -3.98 25.51
CA GLY A 40 -3.93 -2.95 26.54
C GLY A 40 -4.23 -1.56 26.02
N GLN A 41 -4.35 -0.59 26.96
CA GLN A 41 -4.88 0.75 26.67
C GLN A 41 -4.04 1.53 25.68
N ALA A 42 -2.72 1.49 25.79
CA ALA A 42 -1.84 2.22 24.87
C ALA A 42 -2.03 1.80 23.41
N ARG A 43 -2.24 0.51 23.15
CA ARG A 43 -2.50 0.02 21.80
C ARG A 43 -3.89 0.38 21.29
N ALA A 44 -4.90 0.35 22.16
CA ALA A 44 -6.25 0.81 21.82
C ALA A 44 -6.25 2.29 21.42
N ASP A 45 -5.56 3.15 22.21
CA ASP A 45 -5.45 4.58 21.94
C ASP A 45 -4.66 4.88 20.66
N GLU A 46 -3.56 4.15 20.40
CA GLU A 46 -2.77 4.25 19.16
C GLU A 46 -3.64 3.92 17.94
N LEU A 47 -4.31 2.77 17.96
CA LEU A 47 -5.13 2.33 16.81
C LEU A 47 -6.36 3.21 16.59
N ALA A 48 -6.94 3.78 17.64
CA ALA A 48 -8.01 4.75 17.47
C ALA A 48 -7.56 5.99 16.67
N LYS A 49 -6.32 6.48 16.89
CA LYS A 49 -5.73 7.59 16.12
C LYS A 49 -5.45 7.19 14.67
N VAL A 50 -4.86 6.00 14.47
CA VAL A 50 -4.58 5.48 13.11
C VAL A 50 -5.87 5.37 12.30
N LEU A 51 -6.92 4.79 12.88
CA LEU A 51 -8.22 4.60 12.22
C LEU A 51 -8.92 5.92 11.91
N GLU A 52 -8.82 6.94 12.79
CA GLU A 52 -9.33 8.29 12.47
C GLU A 52 -8.55 8.93 11.30
N GLY A 53 -7.24 8.75 11.26
CA GLY A 53 -6.45 9.23 10.14
C GLY A 53 -6.83 8.53 8.81
N LEU A 54 -7.08 7.22 8.85
CA LEU A 54 -7.60 6.47 7.69
C LEU A 54 -9.00 6.94 7.30
N PHE A 55 -9.88 7.19 8.27
CA PHE A 55 -11.22 7.70 8.01
C PHE A 55 -11.17 9.04 7.26
N THR A 56 -10.32 9.96 7.72
CA THR A 56 -10.13 11.26 7.08
C THR A 56 -9.64 11.10 5.63
N LEU A 57 -8.66 10.22 5.40
CA LEU A 57 -8.17 9.91 4.05
C LEU A 57 -9.29 9.36 3.15
N PHE A 58 -10.12 8.45 3.65
CA PHE A 58 -11.21 7.87 2.87
C PHE A 58 -12.30 8.91 2.57
N GLU A 59 -12.59 9.80 3.52
CA GLU A 59 -13.59 10.85 3.36
C GLU A 59 -13.21 11.86 2.27
N GLU A 60 -11.93 12.22 2.17
CA GLU A 60 -11.42 13.11 1.12
C GLU A 60 -11.79 12.62 -0.28
N ASP A 61 -11.71 11.31 -0.50
CA ASP A 61 -12.02 10.68 -1.78
C ASP A 61 -13.50 10.32 -1.90
N MET A 62 -14.14 9.76 -0.87
CA MET A 62 -15.51 9.22 -0.97
C MET A 62 -16.59 10.29 -0.78
N ARG A 63 -16.32 11.33 0.01
CA ARG A 63 -17.23 12.47 0.27
C ARG A 63 -18.62 12.09 0.76
N PHE A 64 -18.73 11.00 1.53
CA PHE A 64 -19.96 10.69 2.24
C PHE A 64 -20.14 11.66 3.42
N ASP A 65 -21.38 11.87 3.85
CA ASP A 65 -21.68 12.69 5.02
C ASP A 65 -21.39 11.90 6.31
N PRO A 66 -20.33 12.22 7.09
CA PRO A 66 -20.02 11.51 8.33
C PRO A 66 -21.15 11.61 9.37
N GLY A 67 -21.94 12.70 9.32
CA GLY A 67 -23.09 12.87 10.19
C GLY A 67 -24.20 11.84 9.96
N SER A 68 -24.17 11.11 8.86
CA SER A 68 -25.09 10.01 8.56
C SER A 68 -24.77 8.68 9.28
N LEU A 69 -23.57 8.54 9.88
CA LEU A 69 -23.19 7.36 10.66
C LEU A 69 -24.04 7.28 11.94
N LYS A 70 -24.74 6.15 12.12
CA LYS A 70 -25.64 5.93 13.26
C LYS A 70 -24.92 5.54 14.53
N SER A 71 -23.71 5.02 14.42
CA SER A 71 -22.87 4.55 15.53
C SER A 71 -21.40 4.53 15.12
N ARG A 72 -20.52 4.48 16.12
CA ARG A 72 -19.08 4.29 15.87
C ARG A 72 -18.81 2.96 15.23
N LEU A 73 -17.78 2.92 14.37
CA LEU A 73 -17.27 1.71 13.77
C LEU A 73 -16.49 0.90 14.81
N THR A 74 -16.84 -0.35 15.00
CA THR A 74 -16.21 -1.21 16.02
C THR A 74 -15.04 -1.95 15.41
N VAL A 75 -13.88 -1.87 16.08
CA VAL A 75 -12.66 -2.60 15.75
C VAL A 75 -12.19 -3.41 16.96
N ARG A 76 -11.92 -4.70 16.76
CA ARG A 76 -11.43 -5.61 17.79
C ARG A 76 -10.06 -6.13 17.41
N VAL A 77 -9.08 -5.94 18.31
CA VAL A 77 -7.67 -6.24 18.08
C VAL A 77 -7.24 -7.36 19.01
N PHE A 78 -6.94 -8.51 18.44
CA PHE A 78 -6.43 -9.66 19.16
C PHE A 78 -4.91 -9.59 19.26
N ARG A 79 -4.37 -10.12 20.35
CA ARG A 79 -2.92 -10.17 20.57
C ARG A 79 -2.20 -11.04 19.54
N ASP A 80 -2.89 -12.04 19.00
CA ASP A 80 -2.33 -13.01 18.08
C ASP A 80 -3.41 -13.68 17.21
N LYS A 81 -2.94 -14.44 16.20
CA LYS A 81 -3.81 -15.18 15.30
C LYS A 81 -4.65 -16.28 16.02
N PRO A 82 -4.12 -17.05 17.00
CA PRO A 82 -4.93 -18.03 17.74
C PRO A 82 -6.12 -17.42 18.47
N GLY A 83 -5.97 -16.27 19.12
CA GLY A 83 -7.06 -15.54 19.77
C GLY A 83 -8.13 -15.09 18.79
N PHE A 84 -7.70 -14.54 17.64
CA PHE A 84 -8.59 -14.20 16.53
C PHE A 84 -9.36 -15.42 16.00
N ASP A 85 -8.68 -16.54 15.75
CA ASP A 85 -9.30 -17.77 15.23
C ASP A 85 -10.31 -18.37 16.20
N ALA A 86 -10.01 -18.36 17.51
CA ALA A 86 -10.93 -18.81 18.53
C ALA A 86 -12.21 -17.96 18.56
N TYR A 87 -12.06 -16.63 18.42
CA TYR A 87 -13.21 -15.73 18.32
C TYR A 87 -14.03 -15.98 17.05
N MET A 88 -13.36 -16.06 15.90
CA MET A 88 -13.99 -16.32 14.60
C MET A 88 -14.77 -17.65 14.60
N THR A 89 -14.16 -18.73 15.06
CA THR A 89 -14.81 -20.05 15.16
C THR A 89 -16.08 -19.98 15.99
N ARG A 90 -16.06 -19.23 17.10
CA ARG A 90 -17.22 -19.07 17.97
C ARG A 90 -18.33 -18.26 17.35
N VAL A 91 -18.00 -17.16 16.64
CA VAL A 91 -18.99 -16.18 16.13
C VAL A 91 -19.51 -16.58 14.75
N VAL A 92 -18.64 -17.12 13.90
CA VAL A 92 -18.92 -17.41 12.49
C VAL A 92 -18.92 -18.92 12.19
N GLY A 93 -18.22 -19.72 12.99
CA GLY A 93 -18.05 -21.17 12.78
C GLY A 93 -16.87 -21.54 11.88
N GLU A 94 -16.09 -20.57 11.40
CA GLU A 94 -14.91 -20.78 10.55
C GLU A 94 -13.84 -19.73 10.83
N THR A 95 -12.60 -19.98 10.41
CA THR A 95 -11.49 -19.04 10.53
C THR A 95 -11.24 -18.29 9.21
N ARG A 96 -10.42 -17.23 9.27
CA ARG A 96 -9.93 -16.50 8.10
C ARG A 96 -8.42 -16.35 8.16
N PRO A 97 -7.74 -16.37 7.02
CA PRO A 97 -6.27 -16.23 7.00
C PRO A 97 -5.80 -14.83 7.42
N ASP A 98 -6.61 -13.81 7.20
CA ASP A 98 -6.30 -12.42 7.46
C ASP A 98 -7.45 -11.68 8.15
N PHE A 99 -7.29 -10.37 8.39
CA PHE A 99 -8.30 -9.47 8.95
C PHE A 99 -9.62 -9.59 8.21
N VAL A 100 -10.71 -9.36 8.91
CA VAL A 100 -12.04 -9.48 8.31
C VAL A 100 -13.01 -8.48 8.91
N TYR A 101 -13.78 -7.83 8.05
CA TYR A 101 -14.93 -7.06 8.48
C TYR A 101 -16.18 -7.93 8.47
N LEU A 102 -16.70 -8.22 9.64
CA LEU A 102 -17.98 -8.91 9.83
C LEU A 102 -19.12 -7.88 9.68
N HIS A 103 -19.78 -7.93 8.54
CA HIS A 103 -20.87 -7.03 8.22
C HIS A 103 -22.23 -7.66 8.52
N TYR A 104 -23.02 -6.97 9.32
CA TYR A 104 -24.39 -7.34 9.67
C TYR A 104 -25.38 -6.25 9.22
N PRO A 105 -26.70 -6.54 9.13
CA PRO A 105 -27.72 -5.54 8.76
C PRO A 105 -27.75 -4.32 9.71
N THR A 106 -27.27 -4.47 10.94
CA THR A 106 -27.13 -3.38 11.91
C THR A 106 -25.66 -3.05 12.15
N LEU A 107 -25.32 -1.79 12.00
CA LEU A 107 -23.92 -1.32 12.14
C LEU A 107 -23.34 -1.61 13.53
N GLU A 108 -24.18 -1.52 14.57
CA GLU A 108 -23.79 -1.79 15.97
C GLU A 108 -23.33 -3.23 16.22
N ARG A 109 -23.72 -4.16 15.35
CA ARG A 109 -23.28 -5.57 15.41
C ARG A 109 -22.09 -5.86 14.50
N SER A 110 -21.82 -4.95 13.59
CA SER A 110 -20.73 -5.11 12.63
C SER A 110 -19.40 -4.75 13.28
N GLU A 111 -18.37 -5.56 13.06
CA GLU A 111 -17.04 -5.31 13.65
C GLU A 111 -15.93 -5.71 12.70
N LEU A 112 -14.86 -4.93 12.69
CA LEU A 112 -13.59 -5.27 12.06
C LEU A 112 -12.73 -6.04 13.06
N LEU A 113 -12.34 -7.25 12.70
CA LEU A 113 -11.50 -8.13 13.50
C LEU A 113 -10.08 -8.12 12.92
N VAL A 114 -9.12 -7.81 13.76
CA VAL A 114 -7.69 -7.76 13.42
C VAL A 114 -6.87 -8.49 14.49
N PHE A 115 -5.66 -8.92 14.16
CA PHE A 115 -4.69 -9.49 15.09
C PHE A 115 -3.32 -8.88 14.85
N GLU A 116 -2.44 -8.85 15.89
CA GLU A 116 -1.10 -8.30 15.72
C GLU A 116 -0.28 -9.15 14.74
N LYS A 117 0.39 -8.48 13.82
CA LYS A 117 1.39 -8.98 12.88
C LYS A 117 2.47 -7.93 12.66
N GLU A 118 3.56 -8.33 12.00
CA GLU A 118 4.65 -7.42 11.70
C GLU A 118 4.29 -6.41 10.62
N GLU A 119 4.96 -5.26 10.63
CA GLU A 119 4.88 -4.28 9.56
C GLU A 119 5.71 -4.75 8.33
N PRO A 120 5.32 -4.45 7.09
CA PRO A 120 4.19 -3.58 6.71
C PRO A 120 2.83 -4.30 6.60
N ASP A 121 2.76 -5.61 6.87
CA ASP A 121 1.58 -6.43 6.63
C ASP A 121 0.41 -6.04 7.54
N PHE A 122 0.69 -5.59 8.77
CA PHE A 122 -0.36 -5.09 9.67
C PHE A 122 -1.05 -3.87 9.08
N SER A 123 -0.29 -2.84 8.71
CA SER A 123 -0.84 -1.60 8.17
C SER A 123 -1.56 -1.82 6.85
N ALA A 124 -1.03 -2.68 5.96
CA ALA A 124 -1.65 -3.00 4.68
C ALA A 124 -3.03 -3.66 4.86
N SER A 125 -3.10 -4.71 5.69
CA SER A 125 -4.37 -5.40 5.97
C SER A 125 -5.36 -4.53 6.75
N LEU A 126 -4.86 -3.68 7.67
CA LEU A 126 -5.70 -2.76 8.41
C LEU A 126 -6.34 -1.73 7.48
N SER A 127 -5.56 -1.06 6.64
CA SER A 127 -6.04 -0.06 5.69
C SER A 127 -7.05 -0.64 4.71
N HIS A 128 -6.77 -1.82 4.16
CA HIS A 128 -7.69 -2.55 3.28
C HIS A 128 -9.05 -2.79 3.96
N GLN A 129 -9.04 -3.41 5.13
CA GLN A 129 -10.28 -3.80 5.80
C GLN A 129 -10.99 -2.62 6.48
N ALA A 130 -10.26 -1.60 6.94
CA ALA A 130 -10.84 -0.37 7.45
C ALA A 130 -11.59 0.39 6.33
N TYR A 131 -11.05 0.40 5.09
CA TYR A 131 -11.78 0.95 3.95
C TYR A 131 -13.06 0.16 3.65
N VAL A 132 -13.01 -1.17 3.64
CA VAL A 132 -14.20 -2.01 3.45
C VAL A 132 -15.25 -1.73 4.53
N GLN A 133 -14.83 -1.59 5.79
CA GLN A 133 -15.70 -1.23 6.91
C GLN A 133 -16.33 0.15 6.69
N TYR A 134 -15.50 1.17 6.38
CA TYR A 134 -15.93 2.53 6.08
C TYR A 134 -16.98 2.54 4.95
N LEU A 135 -16.64 2.00 3.78
CA LEU A 135 -17.54 1.99 2.63
C LEU A 135 -18.89 1.33 2.94
N LYS A 136 -18.87 0.16 3.58
CA LYS A 136 -20.08 -0.59 3.90
C LYS A 136 -20.91 0.02 5.03
N ALA A 137 -20.33 0.90 5.84
CA ALA A 137 -21.09 1.67 6.83
C ALA A 137 -22.04 2.70 6.17
N PHE A 138 -21.65 3.26 5.03
CA PHE A 138 -22.46 4.19 4.24
C PHE A 138 -23.27 3.45 3.18
N ILE A 139 -22.65 2.53 2.46
CA ILE A 139 -23.23 1.78 1.34
C ILE A 139 -23.07 0.28 1.61
N PRO A 140 -24.06 -0.41 2.20
CA PRO A 140 -23.96 -1.83 2.56
C PRO A 140 -23.64 -2.76 1.38
N ASN A 141 -24.12 -2.43 0.18
CA ASN A 141 -23.99 -3.22 -1.03
C ASN A 141 -23.34 -2.41 -2.17
N PRO A 142 -22.06 -2.01 -2.05
CA PRO A 142 -21.37 -1.26 -3.09
C PRO A 142 -20.99 -2.17 -4.26
N PRO A 143 -20.83 -1.65 -5.49
CA PRO A 143 -20.22 -2.40 -6.59
C PRO A 143 -18.86 -2.96 -6.18
N LEU A 144 -18.60 -4.22 -6.56
CA LEU A 144 -17.43 -4.95 -6.08
C LEU A 144 -16.11 -4.29 -6.53
N TRP A 145 -16.07 -3.76 -7.74
CA TRP A 145 -14.88 -3.08 -8.24
C TRP A 145 -14.55 -1.80 -7.46
N ILE A 146 -15.56 -1.07 -6.96
CA ILE A 146 -15.35 0.09 -6.08
C ILE A 146 -14.78 -0.40 -4.74
N ARG A 147 -15.42 -1.42 -4.12
CA ARG A 147 -14.98 -1.96 -2.84
C ARG A 147 -13.55 -2.48 -2.90
N GLU A 148 -13.26 -3.39 -3.81
CA GLU A 148 -11.95 -4.06 -3.88
C GLU A 148 -10.88 -3.14 -4.48
N GLY A 149 -11.24 -2.35 -5.50
CA GLY A 149 -10.31 -1.45 -6.15
C GLY A 149 -9.76 -0.39 -5.20
N PHE A 150 -10.62 0.28 -4.43
CA PHE A 150 -10.17 1.24 -3.42
C PHE A 150 -9.53 0.57 -2.21
N ALA A 151 -10.01 -0.61 -1.76
CA ALA A 151 -9.38 -1.33 -0.68
C ALA A 151 -7.90 -1.63 -0.99
N VAL A 152 -7.61 -2.12 -2.20
CA VAL A 152 -6.23 -2.35 -2.67
C VAL A 152 -5.48 -1.02 -2.90
N TYR A 153 -6.17 0.02 -3.38
CA TYR A 153 -5.58 1.35 -3.59
C TYR A 153 -4.99 1.93 -2.29
N TYR A 154 -5.71 1.76 -1.15
CA TYR A 154 -5.28 2.27 0.14
C TYR A 154 -4.34 1.34 0.93
N GLU A 155 -3.99 0.14 0.48
CA GLU A 155 -3.15 -0.81 1.23
C GLU A 155 -1.80 -0.24 1.69
N ARG A 156 -1.29 0.81 1.03
CA ARG A 156 -0.05 1.49 1.44
C ARG A 156 -0.28 2.77 2.23
N ALA A 157 -1.51 3.01 2.70
CA ALA A 157 -1.77 4.04 3.69
C ALA A 157 -1.33 3.55 5.08
N ALA A 158 -0.43 4.27 5.73
CA ALA A 158 0.13 3.87 7.02
C ALA A 158 0.36 5.09 7.91
N TRP A 159 0.33 4.86 9.23
CA TRP A 159 0.64 5.91 10.20
C TRP A 159 2.13 6.23 10.21
N ASP A 160 2.47 7.46 9.89
CA ASP A 160 3.83 7.98 10.06
C ASP A 160 3.96 8.64 11.43
N LYS A 161 4.78 8.04 12.30
CA LYS A 161 5.02 8.54 13.67
C LYS A 161 5.70 9.90 13.69
N SER A 162 6.51 10.21 12.67
CA SER A 162 7.22 11.49 12.58
C SER A 162 6.31 12.62 12.11
N ALA A 163 5.40 12.32 11.19
CA ALA A 163 4.39 13.26 10.72
C ALA A 163 3.20 13.38 11.67
N GLY A 164 2.96 12.37 12.53
CA GLY A 164 1.78 12.28 13.37
C GLY A 164 0.46 12.17 12.59
N ALA A 165 0.52 11.58 11.38
CA ALA A 165 -0.59 11.49 10.44
C ALA A 165 -0.50 10.21 9.60
N VAL A 166 -1.61 9.85 8.94
CA VAL A 166 -1.59 8.82 7.90
C VAL A 166 -0.93 9.38 6.63
N VAL A 167 0.08 8.67 6.15
CA VAL A 167 0.74 8.95 4.87
C VAL A 167 0.24 7.93 3.85
N PHE A 168 -0.18 8.41 2.70
CA PHE A 168 -0.64 7.58 1.60
C PHE A 168 0.42 7.50 0.50
N LYS A 169 0.67 6.27 0.03
CA LYS A 169 1.41 6.00 -1.20
C LYS A 169 0.58 5.04 -2.06
N GLU A 170 0.47 5.29 -3.36
CA GLU A 170 -0.25 4.37 -4.25
C GLU A 170 0.40 2.98 -4.23
N ASN A 171 -0.40 1.92 -4.09
CA ASN A 171 0.09 0.54 -4.18
C ASN A 171 0.27 0.12 -5.63
N THR A 172 1.49 0.22 -6.14
CA THR A 172 1.81 -0.16 -7.53
C THR A 172 2.31 -1.61 -7.68
N ALA A 173 2.27 -2.41 -6.61
CA ALA A 173 2.77 -3.79 -6.62
C ALA A 173 2.04 -4.69 -7.66
N TRP A 174 0.76 -4.38 -7.93
CA TRP A 174 -0.04 -5.14 -8.91
C TRP A 174 0.25 -4.81 -10.38
N LEU A 175 1.06 -3.79 -10.68
CA LEU A 175 1.30 -3.36 -12.06
C LEU A 175 1.98 -4.44 -12.90
N GLU A 176 2.92 -5.18 -12.32
CA GLU A 176 3.58 -6.31 -13.00
C GLU A 176 2.60 -7.43 -13.32
N THR A 177 1.76 -7.79 -12.34
CA THR A 177 0.68 -8.78 -12.53
C THR A 177 -0.27 -8.36 -13.64
N LEU A 178 -0.68 -7.08 -13.68
CA LEU A 178 -1.57 -6.54 -14.71
C LEU A 178 -0.95 -6.59 -16.09
N LYS A 179 0.32 -6.23 -16.24
CA LYS A 179 1.04 -6.32 -17.53
C LYS A 179 1.13 -7.78 -18.01
N ALA A 180 1.40 -8.72 -17.09
CA ALA A 180 1.39 -10.15 -17.42
C ALA A 180 -0.01 -10.65 -17.85
N LEU A 181 -1.07 -10.21 -17.15
CA LEU A 181 -2.45 -10.52 -17.51
C LEU A 181 -2.85 -9.94 -18.88
N ARG A 182 -2.42 -8.70 -19.16
CA ARG A 182 -2.61 -8.07 -20.46
C ARG A 182 -1.93 -8.85 -21.58
N ASN A 183 -0.66 -9.16 -21.42
CA ASN A 183 0.14 -9.91 -22.42
C ASN A 183 -0.44 -11.30 -22.69
N SER A 184 -1.07 -11.93 -21.70
CA SER A 184 -1.76 -13.21 -21.83
C SER A 184 -3.24 -13.11 -22.23
N CYS A 185 -3.74 -11.91 -22.54
CA CYS A 185 -5.14 -11.64 -22.94
C CYS A 185 -6.17 -12.11 -21.87
N LYS A 186 -5.83 -12.01 -20.58
CA LYS A 186 -6.69 -12.47 -19.48
C LYS A 186 -7.47 -11.37 -18.78
N LEU A 187 -7.27 -10.10 -19.18
CA LEU A 187 -8.00 -8.98 -18.57
C LEU A 187 -9.50 -9.08 -18.87
N LEU A 188 -10.29 -8.68 -17.89
CA LEU A 188 -11.74 -8.55 -18.03
C LEU A 188 -12.08 -7.28 -18.85
N GLY A 189 -13.13 -7.33 -19.65
CA GLY A 189 -13.71 -6.13 -20.23
C GLY A 189 -14.30 -5.23 -19.15
N ILE A 190 -14.28 -3.89 -19.38
CA ILE A 190 -14.80 -2.90 -18.40
C ILE A 190 -16.24 -3.22 -17.99
N GLU A 191 -17.13 -3.59 -18.91
CA GLU A 191 -18.51 -3.93 -18.56
C GLU A 191 -18.60 -5.13 -17.60
N THR A 192 -17.78 -6.15 -17.83
CA THR A 192 -17.67 -7.31 -16.93
C THR A 192 -17.17 -6.90 -15.53
N LEU A 193 -16.19 -5.99 -15.48
CA LEU A 193 -15.65 -5.47 -14.23
C LEU A 193 -16.73 -4.70 -13.44
N LEU A 194 -17.48 -3.81 -14.11
CA LEU A 194 -18.53 -2.98 -13.52
C LEU A 194 -19.68 -3.81 -12.94
N THR A 195 -19.99 -4.96 -13.55
CA THR A 195 -21.19 -5.78 -13.24
C THR A 195 -20.84 -7.15 -12.63
N ALA A 196 -19.61 -7.36 -12.16
CA ALA A 196 -19.17 -8.63 -11.61
C ALA A 196 -20.00 -9.06 -10.40
N THR A 197 -20.51 -10.29 -10.41
CA THR A 197 -21.15 -10.90 -9.22
C THR A 197 -20.07 -11.38 -8.23
N PRO A 198 -20.44 -11.61 -6.94
CA PRO A 198 -19.49 -12.14 -5.96
C PRO A 198 -18.84 -13.45 -6.40
N GLU A 199 -19.61 -14.36 -6.99
CA GLU A 199 -19.12 -15.67 -7.46
C GLU A 199 -18.11 -15.50 -8.60
N ARG A 200 -18.36 -14.54 -9.53
CA ARG A 200 -17.46 -14.25 -10.64
C ARG A 200 -16.20 -13.57 -10.16
N ALA A 201 -16.30 -12.61 -9.25
CA ALA A 201 -15.15 -11.94 -8.66
C ALA A 201 -14.26 -12.93 -7.91
N GLU A 202 -14.83 -13.84 -7.14
CA GLU A 202 -14.08 -14.86 -6.40
C GLU A 202 -13.44 -15.90 -7.33
N SER A 203 -14.16 -16.38 -8.36
CA SER A 203 -13.61 -17.34 -9.33
C SER A 203 -12.48 -16.77 -10.21
N ALA A 204 -12.41 -15.44 -10.35
CA ALA A 204 -11.39 -14.73 -11.12
C ALA A 204 -10.57 -13.79 -10.23
N ARG A 205 -10.37 -14.13 -8.98
CA ARG A 205 -9.76 -13.28 -7.95
C ARG A 205 -8.43 -12.68 -8.38
N ASP A 206 -7.56 -13.50 -8.96
CA ASP A 206 -6.22 -13.10 -9.41
C ASP A 206 -6.23 -12.08 -10.56
N VAL A 207 -7.38 -11.91 -11.23
CA VAL A 207 -7.58 -10.90 -12.27
C VAL A 207 -8.41 -9.74 -11.74
N PHE A 208 -9.51 -10.04 -11.03
CA PHE A 208 -10.51 -9.08 -10.63
C PHE A 208 -9.95 -8.02 -9.65
N TYR A 209 -9.20 -8.44 -8.64
CA TYR A 209 -8.65 -7.52 -7.63
C TYR A 209 -7.59 -6.58 -8.21
N PRO A 210 -6.53 -7.08 -8.90
CA PRO A 210 -5.56 -6.21 -9.54
C PRO A 210 -6.20 -5.26 -10.56
N GLN A 211 -7.15 -5.75 -11.35
CA GLN A 211 -7.80 -4.93 -12.37
C GLN A 211 -8.77 -3.91 -11.78
N SER A 212 -9.45 -4.22 -10.68
CA SER A 212 -10.29 -3.26 -9.94
C SER A 212 -9.45 -2.11 -9.38
N TRP A 213 -8.28 -2.42 -8.78
CA TRP A 213 -7.32 -1.41 -8.36
C TRP A 213 -6.86 -0.55 -9.54
N ALA A 214 -6.44 -1.17 -10.64
CA ALA A 214 -5.97 -0.42 -11.82
C ALA A 214 -7.06 0.48 -12.40
N PHE A 215 -8.31 0.02 -12.39
CA PHE A 215 -9.42 0.83 -12.89
C PHE A 215 -9.70 2.04 -12.00
N VAL A 216 -9.65 1.89 -10.67
CA VAL A 216 -9.73 3.00 -9.72
C VAL A 216 -8.58 3.99 -9.94
N SER A 217 -7.33 3.50 -10.03
CA SER A 217 -6.16 4.34 -10.29
C SER A 217 -6.24 5.07 -11.64
N PHE A 218 -6.76 4.41 -12.68
CA PHE A 218 -7.02 5.02 -13.98
C PHE A 218 -8.02 6.17 -13.87
N LEU A 219 -9.15 5.95 -13.20
CA LEU A 219 -10.18 6.97 -13.02
C LEU A 219 -9.67 8.17 -12.20
N LEU A 220 -8.80 7.94 -11.21
CA LEU A 220 -8.19 8.97 -10.37
C LEU A 220 -6.99 9.68 -11.03
N SER A 221 -6.38 9.10 -12.08
CA SER A 221 -5.13 9.60 -12.67
C SER A 221 -5.22 11.01 -13.27
N GLY A 222 -6.41 11.52 -13.51
CA GLY A 222 -6.66 12.87 -14.01
C GLY A 222 -6.25 13.11 -15.47
N GLN A 223 -5.80 12.10 -16.21
CA GLN A 223 -5.42 12.25 -17.63
C GLN A 223 -6.58 12.75 -18.48
N GLU A 224 -7.81 12.27 -18.18
CA GLU A 224 -9.04 12.70 -18.83
C GLU A 224 -10.07 13.07 -17.74
N PRO A 225 -10.43 14.34 -17.56
CA PRO A 225 -11.37 14.79 -16.52
C PRO A 225 -12.72 14.05 -16.52
N ARG A 226 -13.16 13.54 -17.69
CA ARG A 226 -14.40 12.77 -17.81
C ARG A 226 -14.38 11.48 -17.01
N TYR A 227 -13.22 10.83 -16.84
CA TYR A 227 -13.10 9.60 -16.06
C TYR A 227 -13.16 9.85 -14.55
N ALA A 228 -12.48 10.88 -14.07
CA ALA A 228 -12.60 11.32 -12.68
C ALA A 228 -14.04 11.71 -12.36
N ARG A 229 -14.70 12.46 -13.24
CA ARG A 229 -16.11 12.81 -13.08
C ARG A 229 -17.02 11.59 -13.00
N PHE A 230 -16.81 10.60 -13.89
CA PHE A 230 -17.57 9.34 -13.82
C PHE A 230 -17.44 8.67 -12.45
N LEU A 231 -16.23 8.63 -11.88
CA LEU A 231 -16.02 8.05 -10.57
C LEU A 231 -16.86 8.76 -9.49
N TRP A 232 -16.79 10.09 -9.44
CA TRP A 232 -17.57 10.88 -8.46
C TRP A 232 -19.08 10.77 -8.66
N ASP A 233 -19.54 10.82 -9.89
CA ASP A 233 -20.96 10.63 -10.22
C ASP A 233 -21.41 9.20 -9.86
N SER A 234 -20.54 8.20 -9.99
CA SER A 234 -20.81 6.82 -9.57
C SER A 234 -20.98 6.70 -8.08
N LEU A 235 -20.07 7.29 -7.28
CA LEU A 235 -20.17 7.29 -5.82
C LEU A 235 -21.45 8.01 -5.35
N ALA A 236 -21.77 9.16 -5.95
CA ALA A 236 -22.99 9.92 -5.65
C ALA A 236 -24.29 9.19 -6.04
N ALA A 237 -24.24 8.27 -7.00
CA ALA A 237 -25.40 7.48 -7.43
C ALA A 237 -25.68 6.25 -6.54
N LEU A 238 -24.74 5.88 -5.66
CA LEU A 238 -24.91 4.74 -4.75
C LEU A 238 -26.00 5.03 -3.70
N ARG A 239 -26.86 4.06 -3.47
CA ARG A 239 -27.95 4.16 -2.50
C ARG A 239 -27.77 3.15 -1.39
N PRO A 240 -27.83 3.56 -0.09
CA PRO A 240 -27.66 2.68 1.05
C PRO A 240 -28.70 1.54 1.09
N ALA A 241 -29.95 1.81 0.67
CA ALA A 241 -31.04 0.84 0.68
C ALA A 241 -31.07 -0.08 -0.55
N ALA A 242 -30.22 0.17 -1.55
CA ALA A 242 -30.22 -0.62 -2.78
C ALA A 242 -29.47 -1.95 -2.62
N SER A 243 -29.89 -2.94 -3.38
CA SER A 243 -29.16 -4.19 -3.55
C SER A 243 -27.86 -3.97 -4.35
N LEU A 244 -26.96 -4.95 -4.30
CA LEU A 244 -25.73 -4.94 -5.13
C LEU A 244 -26.08 -4.76 -6.62
N ALA A 245 -27.04 -5.52 -7.13
CA ALA A 245 -27.44 -5.45 -8.55
C ALA A 245 -28.00 -4.07 -8.95
N GLU A 246 -28.76 -3.41 -8.07
CA GLU A 246 -29.27 -2.06 -8.32
C GLU A 246 -28.16 -1.02 -8.33
N ASN A 247 -27.22 -1.05 -7.36
CA ASN A 247 -26.08 -0.15 -7.32
C ASN A 247 -25.15 -0.38 -8.52
N GLN A 248 -24.86 -1.63 -8.87
CA GLN A 248 -24.07 -1.96 -10.08
C GLN A 248 -24.76 -1.48 -11.36
N GLY A 249 -26.07 -1.73 -11.47
CA GLY A 249 -26.85 -1.30 -12.62
C GLY A 249 -26.87 0.23 -12.81
N ALA A 250 -26.99 0.98 -11.71
CA ALA A 250 -26.93 2.43 -11.72
C ALA A 250 -25.57 2.94 -12.23
N VAL A 251 -24.47 2.40 -11.71
CA VAL A 251 -23.11 2.76 -12.11
C VAL A 251 -22.82 2.36 -13.56
N ALA A 252 -23.19 1.15 -13.97
CA ALA A 252 -23.02 0.71 -15.36
C ALA A 252 -23.84 1.55 -16.35
N ALA A 253 -25.05 1.98 -15.97
CA ALA A 253 -25.83 2.89 -16.79
C ALA A 253 -25.20 4.26 -16.95
N LEU A 254 -24.61 4.82 -15.86
CA LEU A 254 -23.82 6.05 -15.91
C LEU A 254 -22.62 5.90 -16.85
N PHE A 255 -21.89 4.79 -16.76
CA PHE A 255 -20.73 4.55 -17.62
C PHE A 255 -21.12 4.61 -19.11
N ARG A 256 -22.15 3.83 -19.50
CA ARG A 256 -22.65 3.80 -20.89
C ARG A 256 -23.20 5.14 -21.37
N ARG A 257 -23.66 5.99 -20.46
CA ARG A 257 -24.15 7.33 -20.80
C ARG A 257 -23.01 8.30 -21.13
N TRP A 258 -21.88 8.17 -20.44
CA TRP A 258 -20.77 9.11 -20.54
C TRP A 258 -19.63 8.63 -21.45
N HIS A 259 -19.52 7.32 -21.66
CA HIS A 259 -18.38 6.70 -22.33
C HIS A 259 -18.83 5.63 -23.33
N ASP A 260 -18.14 5.61 -24.47
CA ASP A 260 -18.13 4.44 -25.33
C ASP A 260 -17.26 3.35 -24.69
N LEU A 261 -17.80 2.14 -24.54
CA LEU A 261 -17.14 1.03 -23.86
C LEU A 261 -15.82 0.62 -24.52
N LYS A 262 -15.78 0.65 -25.87
CA LYS A 262 -14.59 0.26 -26.61
C LYS A 262 -13.50 1.32 -26.45
N ALA A 263 -13.83 2.58 -26.65
CA ALA A 263 -12.89 3.69 -26.48
C ALA A 263 -12.34 3.75 -25.04
N ALA A 264 -13.21 3.58 -24.04
CA ALA A 264 -12.77 3.55 -22.64
C ALA A 264 -11.86 2.36 -22.32
N GLN A 265 -12.11 1.19 -22.93
CA GLN A 265 -11.22 0.03 -22.82
C GLN A 265 -9.84 0.32 -23.43
N GLU A 266 -9.80 0.97 -24.59
CA GLU A 266 -8.57 1.36 -25.27
C GLU A 266 -7.80 2.40 -24.44
N ASP A 267 -8.47 3.42 -23.89
CA ASP A 267 -7.87 4.43 -23.01
C ASP A 267 -7.31 3.80 -21.72
N PHE A 268 -8.05 2.89 -21.09
CA PHE A 268 -7.60 2.18 -19.90
C PHE A 268 -6.35 1.33 -20.17
N LEU A 269 -6.33 0.62 -21.31
CA LEU A 269 -5.16 -0.17 -21.72
C LEU A 269 -3.96 0.72 -22.04
N ALA A 270 -4.16 1.84 -22.74
CA ALA A 270 -3.11 2.80 -23.03
C ALA A 270 -2.53 3.43 -21.75
N TRP A 271 -3.40 3.78 -20.79
CA TRP A 271 -2.96 4.25 -19.46
C TRP A 271 -2.09 3.19 -18.75
N MET A 272 -2.52 1.94 -18.75
CA MET A 272 -1.77 0.85 -18.12
C MET A 272 -0.40 0.63 -18.78
N ASP A 273 -0.33 0.72 -20.12
CA ASP A 273 0.93 0.59 -20.87
C ASP A 273 1.89 1.76 -20.61
N SER A 274 1.36 2.96 -20.34
CA SER A 274 2.18 4.12 -20.02
C SER A 274 2.83 4.04 -18.62
N ARG A 275 2.32 3.18 -17.73
CA ARG A 275 2.84 3.01 -16.35
C ARG A 275 4.04 2.06 -16.37
N LYS A 276 5.14 2.48 -15.79
CA LYS A 276 6.34 1.64 -15.69
C LYS A 276 6.38 0.88 -14.37
N THR A 277 6.77 -0.38 -14.44
CA THR A 277 7.06 -1.20 -13.25
C THR A 277 8.40 -0.79 -12.64
N PHE A 278 8.68 -1.29 -11.42
CA PHE A 278 10.01 -1.13 -10.83
C PHE A 278 11.11 -1.70 -11.72
N ALA A 279 10.91 -2.90 -12.26
CA ALA A 279 11.88 -3.58 -13.12
C ALA A 279 12.17 -2.79 -14.40
N GLU A 280 11.13 -2.30 -15.08
CA GLU A 280 11.26 -1.47 -16.29
C GLU A 280 11.99 -0.15 -15.99
N LEU A 281 11.74 0.48 -14.85
CA LEU A 281 12.44 1.72 -14.44
C LEU A 281 13.91 1.47 -14.15
N VAL A 282 14.24 0.35 -13.49
CA VAL A 282 15.63 -0.05 -13.25
C VAL A 282 16.35 -0.34 -14.57
N GLU A 283 15.73 -1.09 -15.48
CA GLU A 283 16.29 -1.38 -16.79
C GLU A 283 16.54 -0.09 -17.60
N ASP A 284 15.56 0.81 -17.65
CA ASP A 284 15.70 2.12 -18.28
C ASP A 284 16.83 2.94 -17.65
N GLY A 285 16.88 3.00 -16.31
CA GLY A 285 17.91 3.73 -15.58
C GLY A 285 19.32 3.23 -15.92
N VAL A 286 19.52 1.90 -15.93
CA VAL A 286 20.82 1.29 -16.30
C VAL A 286 21.19 1.57 -17.75
N ARG A 287 20.24 1.44 -18.68
CA ARG A 287 20.45 1.74 -20.10
C ARG A 287 20.83 3.21 -20.31
N LEU A 288 20.06 4.14 -19.71
CA LEU A 288 20.30 5.58 -19.81
C LEU A 288 21.66 5.99 -19.19
N TYR A 289 22.07 5.32 -18.10
CA TYR A 289 23.40 5.49 -17.52
C TYR A 289 24.50 5.10 -18.53
N GLY A 290 24.35 3.94 -19.19
CA GLY A 290 25.26 3.48 -20.23
C GLY A 290 25.34 4.42 -21.43
N GLU A 291 24.22 5.07 -21.78
CA GLU A 291 24.12 6.09 -22.83
C GLU A 291 24.64 7.48 -22.38
N LYS A 292 25.11 7.63 -21.13
CA LYS A 292 25.57 8.89 -20.51
C LYS A 292 24.49 9.98 -20.40
N LYS A 293 23.21 9.59 -20.43
CA LYS A 293 22.06 10.45 -20.17
C LYS A 293 21.76 10.47 -18.68
N LEU A 294 22.68 11.13 -17.92
CA LEU A 294 22.70 11.01 -16.46
C LEU A 294 21.44 11.57 -15.78
N ASP A 295 20.88 12.68 -16.29
CA ASP A 295 19.68 13.30 -15.71
C ASP A 295 18.45 12.40 -15.89
N ASP A 296 18.27 11.81 -17.08
CA ASP A 296 17.18 10.88 -17.36
C ASP A 296 17.35 9.57 -16.54
N SER A 297 18.60 9.10 -16.40
CA SER A 297 18.91 7.92 -15.59
C SER A 297 18.59 8.16 -14.12
N GLU A 298 18.97 9.30 -13.57
CA GLU A 298 18.64 9.70 -12.19
C GLU A 298 17.14 9.76 -11.97
N ALA A 299 16.40 10.38 -12.89
CA ALA A 299 14.94 10.45 -12.82
C ALA A 299 14.29 9.04 -12.81
N ALA A 300 14.79 8.13 -13.67
CA ALA A 300 14.30 6.75 -13.71
C ALA A 300 14.58 6.00 -12.38
N PHE A 301 15.78 6.14 -11.81
CA PHE A 301 16.11 5.52 -10.53
C PHE A 301 15.34 6.15 -9.35
N ALA A 302 15.11 7.45 -9.35
CA ALA A 302 14.30 8.13 -8.34
C ALA A 302 12.84 7.64 -8.38
N GLU A 303 12.27 7.49 -9.59
CA GLU A 303 10.93 6.91 -9.74
C GLU A 303 10.92 5.42 -9.32
N ALA A 304 11.97 4.63 -9.62
CA ALA A 304 12.08 3.26 -9.15
C ALA A 304 12.06 3.19 -7.62
N LEU A 305 12.80 4.06 -6.92
CA LEU A 305 12.81 4.13 -5.46
C LEU A 305 11.44 4.49 -4.88
N SER A 306 10.63 5.33 -5.55
CA SER A 306 9.26 5.60 -5.10
C SER A 306 8.38 4.35 -5.04
N LYS A 307 8.72 3.33 -5.84
CA LYS A 307 8.00 2.04 -5.90
C LYS A 307 8.59 0.99 -4.95
N ASN A 308 9.92 0.94 -4.82
CA ASN A 308 10.61 -0.03 -3.96
C ASN A 308 11.92 0.57 -3.42
N GLU A 309 11.88 1.07 -2.20
CA GLU A 309 13.04 1.61 -1.48
C GLU A 309 13.98 0.50 -0.95
N GLY A 310 13.54 -0.77 -0.92
CA GLY A 310 14.29 -1.89 -0.39
C GLY A 310 15.27 -2.54 -1.38
N ASN A 311 15.41 -2.02 -2.59
CA ASN A 311 16.30 -2.59 -3.60
C ASN A 311 17.57 -1.75 -3.77
N TYR A 312 18.74 -2.40 -3.75
CA TYR A 312 20.04 -1.74 -3.79
C TYR A 312 20.41 -1.14 -5.15
N ILE A 313 19.85 -1.63 -6.27
CA ILE A 313 20.30 -1.26 -7.62
C ILE A 313 20.16 0.24 -7.89
N PRO A 314 19.01 0.89 -7.65
CA PRO A 314 18.88 2.33 -7.85
C PRO A 314 19.89 3.13 -7.02
N TYR A 315 20.08 2.75 -5.75
CA TYR A 315 21.05 3.44 -4.88
C TYR A 315 22.48 3.33 -5.40
N TYR A 316 22.91 2.15 -5.85
CA TYR A 316 24.24 1.99 -6.39
C TYR A 316 24.49 2.90 -7.61
N TYR A 317 23.55 2.95 -8.55
CA TYR A 317 23.66 3.79 -9.75
C TYR A 317 23.54 5.28 -9.43
N LEU A 318 22.66 5.68 -8.50
CA LEU A 318 22.59 7.06 -8.01
C LEU A 318 23.93 7.49 -7.37
N GLY A 319 24.59 6.58 -6.66
CA GLY A 319 25.95 6.78 -6.15
C GLY A 319 26.98 7.02 -7.26
N LEU A 320 26.92 6.23 -8.34
CA LEU A 320 27.78 6.43 -9.51
C LEU A 320 27.53 7.78 -10.22
N ILE A 321 26.27 8.18 -10.34
CA ILE A 321 25.88 9.47 -10.94
C ILE A 321 26.37 10.63 -10.08
N SER A 322 26.13 10.59 -8.76
CA SER A 322 26.58 11.61 -7.82
C SER A 322 28.10 11.74 -7.80
N TYR A 323 28.84 10.62 -7.78
CA TYR A 323 30.31 10.61 -7.90
C TYR A 323 30.77 11.28 -9.20
N GLY A 324 30.15 10.95 -10.32
CA GLY A 324 30.47 11.55 -11.62
C GLY A 324 30.23 13.05 -11.69
N ARG A 325 29.34 13.59 -10.86
CA ARG A 325 29.06 15.02 -10.70
C ARG A 325 29.90 15.70 -9.61
N ASN A 326 30.80 14.96 -8.95
CA ASN A 326 31.59 15.41 -7.80
C ASN A 326 30.73 15.74 -6.56
N ASP A 327 29.50 15.21 -6.47
CA ASP A 327 28.72 15.24 -5.25
C ASP A 327 29.08 14.03 -4.37
N PHE A 328 30.24 14.15 -3.72
CA PHE A 328 30.84 13.04 -3.00
C PHE A 328 30.09 12.66 -1.72
N ASP A 329 29.37 13.60 -1.12
CA ASP A 329 28.57 13.34 0.08
C ASP A 329 27.34 12.50 -0.26
N MET A 330 26.63 12.87 -1.33
CA MET A 330 25.49 12.06 -1.82
C MET A 330 25.95 10.73 -2.38
N ALA A 331 27.09 10.65 -3.06
CA ALA A 331 27.66 9.39 -3.52
C ALA A 331 27.92 8.43 -2.35
N GLU A 332 28.54 8.93 -1.26
CA GLU A 332 28.79 8.13 -0.05
C GLU A 332 27.48 7.62 0.59
N TYR A 333 26.51 8.49 0.72
CA TYR A 333 25.19 8.12 1.24
C TYR A 333 24.55 6.98 0.43
N TYR A 334 24.51 7.14 -0.89
CA TYR A 334 23.92 6.14 -1.77
C TYR A 334 24.69 4.81 -1.78
N TYR A 335 26.00 4.82 -1.81
CA TYR A 335 26.80 3.60 -1.74
C TYR A 335 26.63 2.86 -0.41
N LYS A 336 26.60 3.58 0.72
CA LYS A 336 26.38 2.97 2.03
C LYS A 336 24.99 2.34 2.12
N THR A 337 23.98 3.01 1.61
CA THR A 337 22.61 2.48 1.53
C THR A 337 22.56 1.23 0.65
N ALA A 338 23.19 1.26 -0.52
CA ALA A 338 23.27 0.10 -1.41
C ALA A 338 23.94 -1.10 -0.72
N LEU A 339 25.04 -0.86 0.03
CA LEU A 339 25.72 -1.91 0.78
C LEU A 339 24.84 -2.52 1.87
N GLN A 340 24.11 -1.70 2.62
CA GLN A 340 23.17 -2.16 3.66
C GLN A 340 22.03 -3.00 3.07
N LEU A 341 21.63 -2.68 1.84
CA LEU A 341 20.57 -3.41 1.13
C LEU A 341 21.09 -4.64 0.36
N GLY A 342 22.36 -5.03 0.54
CA GLY A 342 22.91 -6.27 -0.01
C GLY A 342 23.53 -6.14 -1.40
N CYS A 343 23.95 -4.94 -1.82
CA CYS A 343 24.79 -4.77 -3.00
C CYS A 343 26.12 -5.53 -2.82
N ASP A 344 26.74 -5.98 -3.94
CA ASP A 344 28.06 -6.63 -3.93
C ASP A 344 29.06 -5.84 -3.08
N PRO A 345 29.52 -6.40 -1.93
CA PRO A 345 30.39 -5.69 -1.01
C PRO A 345 31.69 -5.25 -1.65
N ALA A 346 32.28 -6.08 -2.51
CA ALA A 346 33.55 -5.75 -3.17
C ALA A 346 33.40 -4.53 -4.10
N ALA A 347 32.33 -4.50 -4.93
CA ALA A 347 32.10 -3.38 -5.82
C ALA A 347 31.78 -2.10 -5.04
N THR A 348 30.96 -2.22 -4.00
CA THR A 348 30.53 -1.06 -3.23
C THR A 348 31.65 -0.50 -2.36
N ASN A 349 32.47 -1.36 -1.72
CA ASN A 349 33.66 -0.92 -1.01
C ASN A 349 34.71 -0.26 -1.94
N PHE A 350 34.86 -0.77 -3.18
CA PHE A 350 35.70 -0.11 -4.16
C PHE A 350 35.20 1.30 -4.51
N ALA A 351 33.89 1.46 -4.75
CA ALA A 351 33.28 2.75 -5.03
C ALA A 351 33.42 3.73 -3.85
N LEU A 352 33.16 3.28 -2.60
CA LEU A 352 33.37 4.06 -1.38
C LEU A 352 34.83 4.46 -1.20
N GLY A 353 35.77 3.57 -1.53
CA GLY A 353 37.21 3.85 -1.48
C GLY A 353 37.63 4.93 -2.46
N LEU A 354 37.13 4.90 -3.70
CA LEU A 354 37.37 5.95 -4.69
C LEU A 354 36.75 7.28 -4.26
N ASN A 355 35.53 7.23 -3.68
CA ASN A 355 34.86 8.43 -3.18
C ASN A 355 35.64 9.08 -2.04
N ALA A 356 36.12 8.31 -1.06
CA ALA A 356 36.94 8.80 0.03
C ALA A 356 38.31 9.36 -0.47
N TYR A 357 38.92 8.71 -1.46
CA TYR A 357 40.15 9.19 -2.09
C TYR A 357 39.93 10.52 -2.79
N ALA A 358 38.83 10.70 -3.52
CA ALA A 358 38.52 11.95 -4.23
C ALA A 358 38.40 13.16 -3.29
N VAL A 359 37.94 12.96 -2.06
CA VAL A 359 37.84 14.01 -1.02
C VAL A 359 39.02 14.04 -0.05
N ASN A 360 40.12 13.37 -0.40
CA ASN A 360 41.35 13.32 0.40
C ASN A 360 41.19 12.70 1.81
N ARG A 361 40.15 11.85 2.03
CA ARG A 361 40.03 11.03 3.26
C ARG A 361 40.82 9.74 3.10
N LEU A 362 42.17 9.87 3.18
CA LEU A 362 43.07 8.80 2.76
C LEU A 362 42.99 7.54 3.62
N GLU A 363 42.76 7.67 4.93
CA GLU A 363 42.64 6.50 5.82
C GLU A 363 41.34 5.73 5.55
N ASP A 364 40.23 6.43 5.33
CA ASP A 364 38.97 5.80 4.92
C ASP A 364 39.11 5.09 3.57
N ALA A 365 39.78 5.77 2.61
CA ALA A 365 40.07 5.21 1.30
C ALA A 365 40.86 3.89 1.40
N LYS A 366 41.94 3.87 2.19
CA LYS A 366 42.73 2.65 2.45
C LYS A 366 41.86 1.52 3.03
N GLY A 367 41.02 1.85 4.02
CA GLY A 367 40.15 0.91 4.66
C GLY A 367 39.14 0.25 3.66
N TYR A 368 38.44 1.05 2.89
CA TYR A 368 37.46 0.55 1.90
C TYR A 368 38.16 -0.20 0.75
N LEU A 369 39.26 0.34 0.18
CA LEU A 369 39.97 -0.33 -0.90
C LEU A 369 40.57 -1.68 -0.48
N THR A 370 41.08 -1.78 0.75
CA THR A 370 41.58 -3.05 1.28
C THR A 370 40.48 -4.07 1.41
N LYS A 371 39.29 -3.68 1.88
CA LYS A 371 38.10 -4.56 1.92
C LYS A 371 37.74 -5.05 0.52
N ALA A 372 37.62 -4.16 -0.45
CA ALA A 372 37.32 -4.53 -1.83
C ALA A 372 38.31 -5.54 -2.42
N LYS A 373 39.63 -5.32 -2.17
CA LYS A 373 40.69 -6.26 -2.58
C LYS A 373 40.59 -7.60 -1.90
N THR A 374 40.23 -7.63 -0.60
CA THR A 374 40.10 -8.86 0.17
C THR A 374 38.88 -9.69 -0.27
N GLU A 375 37.77 -9.04 -0.56
CA GLU A 375 36.52 -9.66 -0.95
C GLU A 375 36.54 -10.18 -2.40
N ALA A 376 37.23 -9.48 -3.32
CA ALA A 376 37.35 -9.90 -4.73
C ALA A 376 38.72 -9.56 -5.32
N PRO A 377 39.79 -10.29 -4.91
CA PRO A 377 41.18 -9.98 -5.33
C PRO A 377 41.37 -10.01 -6.85
N ASP A 378 40.78 -10.98 -7.53
CA ASP A 378 40.88 -11.12 -9.00
C ASP A 378 40.34 -9.90 -9.75
N ARG A 379 39.37 -9.18 -9.17
CA ARG A 379 38.73 -8.01 -9.79
C ARG A 379 39.43 -6.70 -9.42
N TYR A 380 39.95 -6.57 -8.21
CA TYR A 380 40.34 -5.29 -7.65
C TYR A 380 41.80 -5.17 -7.24
N ALA A 381 42.57 -6.29 -7.06
CA ALA A 381 43.91 -6.22 -6.50
C ALA A 381 44.82 -5.22 -7.24
N THR A 382 44.93 -5.33 -8.55
CA THR A 382 45.82 -4.47 -9.35
C THR A 382 45.44 -2.98 -9.20
N ARG A 383 44.14 -2.66 -9.34
CA ARG A 383 43.70 -1.25 -9.25
C ARG A 383 43.84 -0.69 -7.85
N VAL A 384 43.55 -1.52 -6.83
CA VAL A 384 43.69 -1.12 -5.43
C VAL A 384 45.15 -0.87 -5.10
N ASP A 385 46.07 -1.75 -5.51
CA ASP A 385 47.52 -1.60 -5.25
C ASP A 385 48.11 -0.33 -5.91
N GLU A 386 47.66 0.00 -7.12
CA GLU A 386 48.01 1.25 -7.78
C GLU A 386 47.56 2.48 -7.00
N ILE A 387 46.32 2.48 -6.48
CA ILE A 387 45.80 3.62 -5.71
C ILE A 387 46.47 3.70 -4.35
N LEU A 388 46.64 2.58 -3.65
CA LEU A 388 47.32 2.54 -2.36
C LEU A 388 48.80 2.97 -2.48
N GLY A 389 49.50 2.64 -3.58
CA GLY A 389 50.83 3.11 -3.89
C GLY A 389 50.91 4.65 -4.01
N ARG A 390 49.90 5.27 -4.62
CA ARG A 390 49.81 6.75 -4.71
C ARG A 390 49.48 7.40 -3.36
N ILE A 391 48.71 6.76 -2.52
CA ILE A 391 48.37 7.24 -1.16
C ILE A 391 49.62 7.18 -0.23
N GLY A 392 50.48 6.19 -0.44
CA GLY A 392 51.67 5.95 0.38
C GLY A 392 52.92 6.73 -0.02
N THR A 393 52.90 7.44 -1.15
CA THR A 393 54.00 8.32 -1.59
C THR A 393 53.73 9.75 -1.11
N PRO A 394 54.59 10.33 -0.23
CA PRO A 394 54.42 11.70 0.29
C PRO A 394 54.63 12.75 -0.78
#